data_cec2051c1a26bc1ffb203cfc60fbfb05
#
_entry.id   cec2051c1a26bc1ffb203cfc60fbfb05
#
_cell.length_a   1.000
_cell.length_b   1.000
_cell.length_c   1.000
_cell.angle_alpha   90.00
_cell.angle_beta   90.00
_cell.angle_gamma   90.00
#
_symmetry.space_group_name_H-M   'P 1'
#
loop_
_entity.id
_entity.type
_entity.pdbx_description
1 polymer ?
#
loop_
_entity_poly.entity_id
_entity_poly.type
_entity_poly.pdbx_seq_one_letter_code
_entity_poly.pdbx_strand_id
1 'polypeptide(L)'
;MNLKILSWNVRGLNNFHERVIVKILLKKWKGDVICLQETKLDSTDSTVAKSLWGSPFVDWAVLDAIHTAGGIWLAWYRRLIEKVDHFVGRFSVSVLLKGVVDGFEWVCSGVYGPSDDSARNDMWVELDSIRLRWSSTWCLIGDLNIIRYLVERLGCNCFSLAMFKFF
;
A
#
# COMPACT_ATOMS: atom_id res chain seq x y z
N MET A 1 -16.53 13.17 -2.77
CA MET A 1 -16.28 12.02 -3.68
C MET A 1 -16.36 10.73 -2.88
N ASN A 2 -16.95 9.65 -3.40
CA ASN A 2 -17.02 8.35 -2.71
C ASN A 2 -16.06 7.38 -3.41
N LEU A 3 -14.82 7.28 -2.89
CA LEU A 3 -13.75 6.46 -3.45
C LEU A 3 -13.76 5.04 -2.85
N LYS A 4 -13.56 4.06 -3.71
CA LYS A 4 -13.35 2.68 -3.31
C LYS A 4 -11.86 2.38 -3.23
N ILE A 5 -11.37 2.14 -2.01
CA ILE A 5 -9.98 1.80 -1.73
C ILE A 5 -9.89 0.30 -1.49
N LEU A 6 -8.93 -0.35 -2.14
CA LEU A 6 -8.63 -1.78 -1.98
C LEU A 6 -7.20 -1.95 -1.45
N SER A 7 -7.05 -2.81 -0.46
CA SER A 7 -5.75 -3.24 0.06
C SER A 7 -5.68 -4.77 0.04
N TRP A 8 -4.59 -5.33 -0.52
CA TRP A 8 -4.45 -6.77 -0.65
C TRP A 8 -2.98 -7.21 -0.65
N ASN A 9 -2.63 -8.10 0.27
CA ASN A 9 -1.35 -8.80 0.24
C ASN A 9 -1.43 -9.94 -0.79
N VAL A 10 -0.76 -9.76 -1.94
CA VAL A 10 -0.86 -10.67 -3.10
C VAL A 10 0.13 -11.82 -3.06
N ARG A 11 1.12 -11.78 -2.15
CA ARG A 11 2.15 -12.80 -1.94
C ARG A 11 3.02 -13.11 -3.17
N GLY A 12 3.04 -12.23 -4.15
CA GLY A 12 3.89 -12.29 -5.34
C GLY A 12 3.14 -11.98 -6.64
N LEU A 13 3.84 -11.32 -7.57
CA LEU A 13 3.36 -11.01 -8.93
C LEU A 13 4.42 -11.34 -9.99
N ASN A 14 5.45 -12.10 -9.64
CA ASN A 14 6.53 -12.45 -10.56
C ASN A 14 6.04 -13.37 -11.69
N ASN A 15 5.04 -14.20 -11.40
CA ASN A 15 4.46 -15.10 -12.38
C ASN A 15 3.37 -14.38 -13.19
N PHE A 16 3.38 -14.58 -14.51
CA PHE A 16 2.37 -14.04 -15.42
C PHE A 16 0.94 -14.48 -15.03
N HIS A 17 0.75 -15.72 -14.63
CA HIS A 17 -0.57 -16.23 -14.23
C HIS A 17 -1.12 -15.53 -12.99
N GLU A 18 -0.28 -15.22 -12.00
CA GLU A 18 -0.65 -14.45 -10.81
C GLU A 18 -1.14 -13.05 -11.21
N ARG A 19 -0.40 -12.38 -12.10
CA ARG A 19 -0.82 -11.06 -12.63
C ARG A 19 -2.16 -11.10 -13.36
N VAL A 20 -2.43 -12.16 -14.11
CA VAL A 20 -3.73 -12.32 -14.79
C VAL A 20 -4.86 -12.48 -13.78
N ILE A 21 -4.67 -13.29 -12.74
CA ILE A 21 -5.67 -13.49 -11.67
C ILE A 21 -5.95 -12.16 -10.96
N VAL A 22 -4.89 -11.47 -10.54
CA VAL A 22 -5.01 -10.16 -9.87
C VAL A 22 -5.77 -9.17 -10.77
N LYS A 23 -5.42 -9.06 -12.04
CA LYS A 23 -6.12 -8.21 -13.02
C LYS A 23 -7.63 -8.50 -13.09
N ILE A 24 -8.01 -9.78 -13.15
CA ILE A 24 -9.42 -10.20 -13.20
C ILE A 24 -10.15 -9.74 -11.94
N LEU A 25 -9.55 -9.95 -10.77
CA LEU A 25 -10.14 -9.55 -9.50
C LEU A 25 -10.23 -8.03 -9.35
N LEU A 26 -9.19 -7.28 -9.72
CA LEU A 26 -9.22 -5.82 -9.69
C LEU A 26 -10.32 -5.24 -10.60
N LYS A 27 -10.50 -5.80 -11.79
CA LYS A 27 -11.61 -5.45 -12.69
C LYS A 27 -12.98 -5.74 -12.07
N LYS A 28 -13.13 -6.85 -11.36
CA LYS A 28 -14.38 -7.24 -10.69
C LYS A 28 -14.69 -6.29 -9.53
N TRP A 29 -13.68 -5.95 -8.73
CA TRP A 29 -13.86 -5.13 -7.52
C TRP A 29 -13.99 -3.64 -7.83
N LYS A 30 -13.45 -3.17 -8.97
CA LYS A 30 -13.55 -1.77 -9.43
C LYS A 30 -13.08 -0.78 -8.37
N GLY A 31 -11.86 -0.97 -7.86
CA GLY A 31 -11.24 -0.01 -6.94
C GLY A 31 -10.77 1.24 -7.67
N ASP A 32 -10.88 2.39 -7.02
CA ASP A 32 -10.37 3.67 -7.51
C ASP A 32 -8.94 3.93 -7.05
N VAL A 33 -8.60 3.41 -5.86
CA VAL A 33 -7.24 3.34 -5.30
C VAL A 33 -6.96 1.91 -4.87
N ILE A 34 -5.81 1.38 -5.23
CA ILE A 34 -5.42 -0.01 -4.98
C ILE A 34 -4.01 -0.04 -4.40
N CYS A 35 -3.87 -0.72 -3.27
CA CYS A 35 -2.58 -1.01 -2.65
C CYS A 35 -2.35 -2.51 -2.64
N LEU A 36 -1.36 -2.98 -3.38
CA LEU A 36 -0.91 -4.37 -3.36
C LEU A 36 0.38 -4.46 -2.56
N GLN A 37 0.41 -5.35 -1.57
CA GLN A 37 1.59 -5.64 -0.75
C GLN A 37 2.17 -7.00 -1.12
N GLU A 38 3.45 -7.21 -0.78
CA GLU A 38 4.23 -8.40 -1.16
C GLU A 38 4.21 -8.66 -2.67
N THR A 39 4.37 -7.60 -3.47
CA THR A 39 4.37 -7.75 -4.94
C THR A 39 5.53 -8.57 -5.45
N LYS A 40 6.66 -8.58 -4.72
CA LYS A 40 7.93 -9.24 -5.08
C LYS A 40 8.48 -8.84 -6.45
N LEU A 41 8.08 -7.67 -6.95
CA LEU A 41 8.57 -7.10 -8.19
C LEU A 41 9.79 -6.24 -7.92
N ASP A 42 10.90 -6.52 -8.61
CA ASP A 42 12.14 -5.74 -8.52
C ASP A 42 12.01 -4.39 -9.22
N SER A 43 11.08 -4.29 -10.17
CA SER A 43 10.72 -3.04 -10.84
C SER A 43 9.29 -3.11 -11.38
N THR A 44 8.59 -1.99 -11.33
CA THR A 44 7.24 -1.86 -11.89
C THR A 44 7.25 -0.78 -12.96
N ASP A 45 7.42 -1.19 -14.20
CA ASP A 45 7.32 -0.30 -15.35
C ASP A 45 5.85 -0.06 -15.78
N SER A 46 5.67 0.81 -16.76
CA SER A 46 4.35 1.12 -17.30
C SER A 46 3.64 -0.08 -17.92
N THR A 47 4.37 -1.07 -18.40
CA THR A 47 3.81 -2.30 -19.01
C THR A 47 3.20 -3.18 -17.92
N VAL A 48 3.93 -3.39 -16.84
CA VAL A 48 3.46 -4.16 -15.68
C VAL A 48 2.25 -3.45 -15.05
N ALA A 49 2.34 -2.15 -14.77
CA ALA A 49 1.24 -1.38 -14.17
C ALA A 49 -0.05 -1.45 -15.01
N LYS A 50 0.04 -1.20 -16.32
CA LYS A 50 -1.10 -1.29 -17.24
C LYS A 50 -1.62 -2.72 -17.37
N SER A 51 -0.75 -3.73 -17.29
CA SER A 51 -1.16 -5.13 -17.33
C SER A 51 -1.99 -5.51 -16.12
N LEU A 52 -1.66 -5.01 -14.94
CA LEU A 52 -2.38 -5.25 -13.69
C LEU A 52 -3.72 -4.50 -13.64
N TRP A 53 -3.72 -3.21 -13.96
CA TRP A 53 -4.92 -2.38 -13.91
C TRP A 53 -5.89 -2.67 -15.05
N GLY A 54 -5.37 -2.97 -16.22
CA GLY A 54 -6.15 -3.24 -17.43
C GLY A 54 -6.76 -1.99 -18.10
N SER A 55 -6.24 -0.80 -17.78
CA SER A 55 -6.61 0.49 -18.39
C SER A 55 -5.36 1.38 -18.52
N PRO A 56 -5.29 2.23 -19.56
CA PRO A 56 -4.19 3.19 -19.70
C PRO A 56 -4.30 4.37 -18.71
N PHE A 57 -5.41 4.51 -18.00
CA PHE A 57 -5.68 5.62 -17.10
C PHE A 57 -5.30 5.34 -15.65
N VAL A 58 -4.27 4.54 -15.45
CA VAL A 58 -3.65 4.30 -14.15
C VAL A 58 -2.44 5.18 -13.98
N ASP A 59 -2.25 5.70 -12.77
CA ASP A 59 -1.00 6.24 -12.28
C ASP A 59 -0.63 5.50 -10.98
N TRP A 60 0.65 5.49 -10.60
CA TRP A 60 1.10 4.68 -9.47
C TRP A 60 2.37 5.25 -8.83
N ALA A 61 2.60 4.78 -7.61
CA ALA A 61 3.87 4.88 -6.90
C ALA A 61 4.24 3.49 -6.38
N VAL A 62 5.53 3.20 -6.29
CA VAL A 62 6.02 1.86 -5.95
C VAL A 62 7.16 1.93 -4.95
N LEU A 63 7.17 0.98 -4.04
CA LEU A 63 8.34 0.55 -3.30
C LEU A 63 8.73 -0.82 -3.85
N ASP A 64 9.86 -0.88 -4.56
CA ASP A 64 10.34 -2.11 -5.17
C ASP A 64 10.71 -3.15 -4.10
N ALA A 65 10.57 -4.41 -4.45
CA ALA A 65 11.00 -5.50 -3.58
C ALA A 65 12.53 -5.52 -3.45
N ILE A 66 13.00 -5.87 -2.26
CA ILE A 66 14.43 -6.14 -2.04
C ILE A 66 14.64 -7.63 -2.27
N HIS A 67 15.29 -7.99 -3.37
CA HIS A 67 15.37 -9.35 -3.89
C HIS A 67 13.97 -9.92 -4.15
N THR A 68 13.56 -10.96 -3.41
CA THR A 68 12.25 -11.61 -3.55
C THR A 68 11.32 -11.34 -2.38
N ALA A 69 11.59 -10.29 -1.58
CA ALA A 69 10.83 -9.98 -0.38
C ALA A 69 10.21 -8.57 -0.44
N GLY A 70 8.98 -8.46 0.04
CA GLY A 70 8.26 -7.19 0.14
C GLY A 70 7.74 -6.67 -1.20
N GLY A 71 7.84 -5.36 -1.38
CA GLY A 71 7.30 -4.63 -2.51
C GLY A 71 5.86 -4.15 -2.29
N ILE A 72 5.62 -2.88 -2.60
CA ILE A 72 4.31 -2.24 -2.51
C ILE A 72 4.02 -1.55 -3.83
N TRP A 73 2.85 -1.77 -4.37
CA TRP A 73 2.33 -1.05 -5.52
C TRP A 73 1.06 -0.31 -5.13
N LEU A 74 1.14 1.01 -5.07
CA LEU A 74 0.02 1.90 -4.79
C LEU A 74 -0.39 2.58 -6.08
N ALA A 75 -1.61 2.32 -6.55
CA ALA A 75 -2.10 2.81 -7.84
C ALA A 75 -3.48 3.44 -7.70
N TRP A 76 -3.79 4.37 -8.60
CA TRP A 76 -5.06 5.07 -8.62
C TRP A 76 -5.53 5.39 -10.03
N TYR A 77 -6.83 5.65 -10.17
CA TYR A 77 -7.44 6.02 -11.43
C TYR A 77 -7.25 7.52 -11.70
N ARG A 78 -6.30 7.88 -12.57
CA ARG A 78 -5.86 9.26 -12.82
C ARG A 78 -6.93 10.22 -13.37
N ARG A 79 -8.09 9.71 -13.80
CA ARG A 79 -9.23 10.55 -14.18
C ARG A 79 -10.04 11.06 -13.00
N LEU A 80 -9.91 10.42 -11.84
CA LEU A 80 -10.60 10.79 -10.61
C LEU A 80 -9.67 11.47 -9.62
N ILE A 81 -8.38 11.13 -9.66
CA ILE A 81 -7.41 11.49 -8.63
C ILE A 81 -6.09 11.89 -9.30
N GLU A 82 -5.57 13.03 -8.91
CA GLU A 82 -4.24 13.53 -9.30
C GLU A 82 -3.23 13.32 -8.18
N LYS A 83 -1.98 13.03 -8.54
CA LYS A 83 -0.86 13.03 -7.61
C LYS A 83 -0.30 14.44 -7.48
N VAL A 84 -0.22 14.93 -6.24
CA VAL A 84 0.39 16.22 -5.91
C VAL A 84 1.85 16.04 -5.51
N ASP A 85 2.11 15.10 -4.61
CA ASP A 85 3.46 14.79 -4.08
C ASP A 85 3.51 13.31 -3.68
N HIS A 86 4.71 12.78 -3.46
CA HIS A 86 4.88 11.42 -2.96
C HIS A 86 6.16 11.28 -2.12
N PHE A 87 6.16 10.24 -1.31
CA PHE A 87 7.32 9.80 -0.54
C PHE A 87 7.40 8.27 -0.60
N VAL A 88 8.60 7.75 -0.85
CA VAL A 88 8.88 6.32 -0.80
C VAL A 88 9.88 6.09 0.32
N GLY A 89 9.44 5.38 1.34
CA GLY A 89 10.26 5.00 2.49
C GLY A 89 10.81 3.59 2.38
N ARG A 90 11.22 3.06 3.51
CA ARG A 90 11.69 1.68 3.63
C ARG A 90 10.52 0.69 3.76
N PHE A 91 9.42 1.12 4.40
CA PHE A 91 8.27 0.27 4.75
C PHE A 91 6.98 0.72 4.09
N SER A 92 6.98 1.88 3.45
CA SER A 92 5.77 2.49 2.92
C SER A 92 5.97 3.25 1.61
N VAL A 93 4.87 3.38 0.90
CA VAL A 93 4.69 4.31 -0.22
C VAL A 93 3.55 5.24 0.14
N SER A 94 3.82 6.53 0.18
CA SER A 94 2.85 7.56 0.54
C SER A 94 2.66 8.54 -0.59
N VAL A 95 1.44 8.89 -0.91
CA VAL A 95 1.10 9.81 -1.99
C VAL A 95 0.09 10.84 -1.48
N LEU A 96 0.41 12.11 -1.67
CA LEU A 96 -0.55 13.20 -1.53
C LEU A 96 -1.40 13.23 -2.79
N LEU A 97 -2.66 12.93 -2.64
CA LEU A 97 -3.66 12.81 -3.69
C LEU A 97 -4.64 13.97 -3.64
N LYS A 98 -5.14 14.37 -4.82
CA LYS A 98 -6.15 15.41 -4.98
C LYS A 98 -7.28 14.92 -5.86
N GLY A 99 -8.51 15.07 -5.41
CA GLY A 99 -9.69 14.78 -6.20
C GLY A 99 -9.83 15.75 -7.40
N VAL A 100 -10.00 15.22 -8.61
CA VAL A 100 -10.13 16.01 -9.84
C VAL A 100 -11.38 16.89 -9.81
N VAL A 101 -12.48 16.39 -9.21
CA VAL A 101 -13.77 17.07 -9.22
C VAL A 101 -13.94 18.02 -8.04
N ASP A 102 -13.60 17.59 -6.84
CA ASP A 102 -13.86 18.32 -5.60
C ASP A 102 -12.62 19.04 -5.03
N GLY A 103 -11.43 18.79 -5.61
CA GLY A 103 -10.19 19.39 -5.16
C GLY A 103 -9.73 18.94 -3.76
N PHE A 104 -10.40 17.94 -3.16
CA PHE A 104 -10.09 17.47 -1.83
C PHE A 104 -8.70 16.79 -1.80
N GLU A 105 -7.84 17.26 -0.91
CA GLU A 105 -6.48 16.73 -0.74
C GLU A 105 -6.40 15.79 0.47
N TRP A 106 -5.76 14.64 0.28
CA TRP A 106 -5.57 13.64 1.31
C TRP A 106 -4.34 12.79 1.02
N VAL A 107 -3.77 12.20 2.04
CA VAL A 107 -2.61 11.31 1.93
C VAL A 107 -3.07 9.86 1.97
N CYS A 108 -2.60 9.06 1.03
CA CYS A 108 -2.75 7.61 1.05
C CYS A 108 -1.38 6.97 1.22
N SER A 109 -1.21 6.18 2.28
CA SER A 109 0.02 5.43 2.53
C SER A 109 -0.26 3.94 2.48
N GLY A 110 0.39 3.26 1.53
CA GLY A 110 0.48 1.80 1.50
C GLY A 110 1.64 1.34 2.36
N VAL A 111 1.42 0.42 3.28
CA VAL A 111 2.42 -0.07 4.22
C VAL A 111 2.56 -1.58 4.13
N TYR A 112 3.79 -2.07 4.22
CA TYR A 112 4.11 -3.46 4.47
C TYR A 112 5.11 -3.54 5.61
N GLY A 113 4.60 -3.87 6.80
CA GLY A 113 5.35 -3.87 8.04
C GLY A 113 6.31 -5.04 8.15
N PRO A 114 7.45 -4.85 8.84
CA PRO A 114 8.38 -5.92 9.12
C PRO A 114 7.82 -6.91 10.15
N SER A 115 8.26 -8.16 10.07
CA SER A 115 7.96 -9.18 11.08
C SER A 115 8.83 -9.07 12.34
N ASP A 116 9.96 -8.38 12.24
CA ASP A 116 10.92 -8.16 13.32
C ASP A 116 10.55 -6.94 14.17
N ASP A 117 10.61 -7.08 15.50
CA ASP A 117 10.24 -6.03 16.46
C ASP A 117 11.18 -4.81 16.42
N SER A 118 12.45 -5.02 16.13
CA SER A 118 13.44 -3.93 16.03
C SER A 118 13.13 -3.05 14.81
N ALA A 119 12.91 -3.66 13.66
CA ALA A 119 12.57 -2.94 12.43
C ALA A 119 11.18 -2.26 12.49
N ARG A 120 10.28 -2.72 13.37
CA ARG A 120 8.99 -2.04 13.62
C ARG A 120 9.14 -0.65 14.22
N ASN A 121 10.14 -0.43 15.05
CA ASN A 121 10.42 0.92 15.55
C ASN A 121 10.78 1.87 14.42
N ASP A 122 11.61 1.42 13.47
CA ASP A 122 11.98 2.22 12.30
C ASP A 122 10.75 2.52 11.44
N MET A 123 9.85 1.55 11.28
CA MET A 123 8.58 1.77 10.57
C MET A 123 7.72 2.84 11.26
N TRP A 124 7.60 2.82 12.58
CA TRP A 124 6.83 3.86 13.31
C TRP A 124 7.44 5.24 13.15
N VAL A 125 8.77 5.36 13.23
CA VAL A 125 9.49 6.62 12.99
C VAL A 125 9.27 7.12 11.56
N GLU A 126 9.26 6.20 10.56
CA GLU A 126 8.95 6.55 9.18
C GLU A 126 7.52 7.09 9.04
N LEU A 127 6.53 6.40 9.63
CA LEU A 127 5.13 6.82 9.58
C LEU A 127 4.91 8.16 10.27
N ASP A 128 5.57 8.43 11.41
CA ASP A 128 5.53 9.73 12.09
C ASP A 128 6.10 10.84 11.19
N SER A 129 7.18 10.57 10.48
CA SER A 129 7.77 11.54 9.54
C SER A 129 6.83 11.88 8.39
N ILE A 130 6.09 10.89 7.88
CA ILE A 130 5.06 11.07 6.85
C ILE A 130 3.91 11.93 7.39
N ARG A 131 3.47 11.66 8.62
CA ARG A 131 2.41 12.44 9.28
C ARG A 131 2.79 13.90 9.45
N LEU A 132 4.06 14.20 9.72
CA LEU A 132 4.59 15.56 9.84
C LEU A 132 4.80 16.25 8.49
N ARG A 133 5.02 15.48 7.41
CA ARG A 133 5.27 16.03 6.07
C ARG A 133 4.05 16.72 5.48
N TRP A 134 2.86 16.15 5.67
CA TRP A 134 1.61 16.66 5.12
C TRP A 134 0.55 16.84 6.20
N SER A 135 0.02 18.04 6.33
CA SER A 135 -1.05 18.37 7.29
C SER A 135 -2.45 17.98 6.81
N SER A 136 -2.54 17.12 5.80
CA SER A 136 -3.80 16.67 5.20
C SER A 136 -4.40 15.46 5.93
N THR A 137 -5.67 15.18 5.66
CA THR A 137 -6.30 13.92 6.08
C THR A 137 -5.47 12.74 5.59
N TRP A 138 -5.26 11.74 6.45
CA TRP A 138 -4.38 10.62 6.15
C TRP A 138 -5.11 9.29 6.25
N CYS A 139 -4.99 8.48 5.20
CA CYS A 139 -5.47 7.11 5.12
C CYS A 139 -4.27 6.15 5.06
N LEU A 140 -4.15 5.29 6.05
CA LEU A 140 -3.12 4.26 6.13
C LEU A 140 -3.76 2.91 5.78
N ILE A 141 -3.19 2.20 4.81
CA ILE A 141 -3.67 0.90 4.33
C ILE A 141 -2.49 -0.06 4.14
N GLY A 142 -2.73 -1.35 4.28
CA GLY A 142 -1.71 -2.37 4.05
C GLY A 142 -1.68 -3.44 5.12
N ASP A 143 -0.56 -4.16 5.16
CA ASP A 143 -0.28 -5.20 6.15
C ASP A 143 0.83 -4.70 7.08
N LEU A 144 0.46 -4.35 8.30
CA LEU A 144 1.41 -3.89 9.31
C LEU A 144 2.21 -5.04 9.96
N ASN A 145 1.85 -6.29 9.66
CA ASN A 145 2.42 -7.50 10.28
C ASN A 145 2.42 -7.46 11.82
N ILE A 146 1.40 -6.81 12.38
CA ILE A 146 1.19 -6.67 13.81
C ILE A 146 -0.27 -6.90 14.14
N ILE A 147 -0.52 -7.49 15.28
CA ILE A 147 -1.87 -7.64 15.85
C ILE A 147 -2.00 -6.73 17.08
N ARG A 148 -3.18 -6.18 17.28
CA ARG A 148 -3.51 -5.40 18.45
C ARG A 148 -4.04 -6.29 19.58
N TYR A 149 -4.84 -7.28 19.20
CA TYR A 149 -5.45 -8.23 20.12
C TYR A 149 -5.08 -9.66 19.73
N LEU A 150 -4.87 -10.53 20.73
CA LEU A 150 -4.52 -11.95 20.49
C LEU A 150 -5.54 -12.69 19.63
N VAL A 151 -6.81 -12.31 19.73
CA VAL A 151 -7.92 -12.93 18.97
C VAL A 151 -7.84 -12.68 17.45
N GLU A 152 -7.03 -11.69 17.02
CA GLU A 152 -6.82 -11.37 15.60
C GLU A 152 -5.88 -12.37 14.91
N ARG A 153 -5.23 -13.26 15.67
CA ARG A 153 -4.30 -14.27 15.14
C ARG A 153 -4.56 -15.64 15.72
N LEU A 154 -4.83 -16.61 14.87
CA LEU A 154 -4.97 -18.00 15.27
C LEU A 154 -3.61 -18.59 15.67
N GLY A 155 -3.59 -19.31 16.81
CA GLY A 155 -2.40 -20.03 17.28
C GLY A 155 -1.34 -19.15 17.97
N CYS A 156 -1.65 -17.92 18.33
CA CYS A 156 -0.74 -17.03 19.06
C CYS A 156 -1.20 -16.90 20.53
N ASN A 157 -0.35 -17.37 21.46
CA ASN A 157 -0.61 -17.28 22.90
C ASN A 157 0.29 -16.27 23.62
N CYS A 158 1.11 -15.51 22.88
CA CYS A 158 2.08 -14.57 23.45
C CYS A 158 1.82 -13.14 22.99
N PHE A 159 1.86 -12.20 23.96
CA PHE A 159 1.92 -10.77 23.66
C PHE A 159 3.30 -10.40 23.18
N SER A 160 3.41 -9.62 22.10
CA SER A 160 4.67 -8.95 21.73
C SER A 160 4.68 -7.53 22.30
N LEU A 161 5.89 -7.01 22.61
CA LEU A 161 6.05 -5.61 23.05
C LEU A 161 5.52 -4.60 22.03
N ALA A 162 5.50 -4.97 20.76
CA ALA A 162 4.97 -4.14 19.69
C ALA A 162 3.44 -3.91 19.79
N MET A 163 2.70 -4.80 20.42
CA MET A 163 1.25 -4.64 20.65
C MET A 163 0.93 -3.48 21.60
N PHE A 164 1.85 -3.14 22.51
CA PHE A 164 1.65 -2.06 23.48
C PHE A 164 1.96 -0.66 22.92
N LYS A 165 2.56 -0.54 21.74
CA LYS A 165 2.91 0.74 21.12
C LYS A 165 1.82 1.35 20.24
N PHE A 166 0.66 0.69 20.14
CA PHE A 166 -0.51 1.20 19.41
C PHE A 166 -1.37 2.20 20.23
N PHE A 167 -0.89 2.64 21.38
CA PHE A 167 -1.61 3.57 22.25
C PHE A 167 -0.88 4.88 22.42
#